data_0c0c266503dad8331a20edd8cf880a67
#
_entry.id   0c0c266503dad8331a20edd8cf880a67
#
_cell.length_a   1.000
_cell.length_b   1.000
_cell.length_c   1.000
_cell.angle_alpha   90.00
_cell.angle_beta   90.00
_cell.angle_gamma   90.00
#
_symmetry.space_group_name_H-M   'P 1'
#
loop_
_entity.id
_entity.type
_entity.pdbx_description
1 polymer ?
#
loop_
_entity_poly.entity_id
_entity_poly.type
_entity_poly.pdbx_seq_one_letter_code
_entity_poly.pdbx_strand_id
1 'polypeptide(L)'
;MNSTIIELKKVSYGNKKVNILNDINLQIKENERIALIGKNGSGKSTLISILNGSLRPNKGQLKFYNQDYIDLHINQKRNIGTIWQDLRLIEELSVEQNVNCGLLGRENFLFALRNLLNLSNFKKAHKYLELCQLSESIYSKNLKQISGGQKQKVAIARGIAQEPKILFADEPFNNLDAKSINQILNLLVIKQNSSKIKLPSTVLISLHRIDLLNFFDRVIGIKNGKIFFDLEKSKLSKSKLNKIFC
;
A
#
# COMPACT_ATOMS: atom_id res chain seq x y z
N MET A 1 3.68 -1.14 24.67
CA MET A 1 4.60 -0.59 23.63
C MET A 1 4.32 -1.34 22.34
N ASN A 2 4.12 -0.64 21.21
CA ASN A 2 3.89 -1.31 19.92
C ASN A 2 5.18 -2.03 19.49
N SER A 3 5.09 -3.30 19.11
CA SER A 3 6.23 -4.09 18.65
C SER A 3 6.71 -3.62 17.28
N THR A 4 8.02 -3.68 17.03
CA THR A 4 8.61 -3.43 15.70
C THR A 4 8.27 -4.61 14.80
N ILE A 5 7.59 -4.32 13.67
CA ILE A 5 7.18 -5.36 12.70
C ILE A 5 8.06 -5.37 11.46
N ILE A 6 8.68 -4.23 11.10
CA ILE A 6 9.61 -4.14 9.99
C ILE A 6 10.83 -3.32 10.41
N GLU A 7 12.01 -3.81 10.06
CA GLU A 7 13.27 -3.12 10.30
C GLU A 7 14.15 -3.15 9.05
N LEU A 8 14.59 -1.97 8.62
CA LEU A 8 15.65 -1.80 7.64
C LEU A 8 16.93 -1.37 8.36
N LYS A 9 18.05 -2.06 8.12
CA LYS A 9 19.36 -1.72 8.63
C LYS A 9 20.35 -1.50 7.49
N LYS A 10 20.85 -0.26 7.34
CA LYS A 10 21.85 0.18 6.35
C LYS A 10 21.50 -0.26 4.93
N VAL A 11 20.20 -0.16 4.58
CA VAL A 11 19.70 -0.62 3.29
C VAL A 11 20.08 0.35 2.20
N SER A 12 20.73 -0.17 1.15
CA SER A 12 21.04 0.58 -0.08
C SER A 12 20.58 -0.22 -1.29
N TYR A 13 20.09 0.51 -2.30
CA TYR A 13 19.65 -0.06 -3.56
C TYR A 13 19.95 0.87 -4.74
N GLY A 14 20.40 0.29 -5.83
CA GLY A 14 20.71 1.00 -7.05
C GLY A 14 21.45 0.11 -8.04
N ASN A 15 21.94 0.70 -9.11
CA ASN A 15 22.82 0.06 -10.08
C ASN A 15 24.25 0.64 -9.99
N LYS A 16 25.19 0.14 -10.82
CA LYS A 16 26.58 0.59 -10.83
C LYS A 16 26.76 2.10 -11.06
N LYS A 17 25.75 2.79 -11.65
CA LYS A 17 25.83 4.21 -12.00
C LYS A 17 25.04 5.12 -11.05
N VAL A 18 23.94 4.61 -10.46
CA VAL A 18 23.02 5.43 -9.67
C VAL A 18 22.55 4.66 -8.44
N ASN A 19 22.81 5.24 -7.25
CA ASN A 19 22.19 4.78 -6.01
C ASN A 19 20.83 5.46 -5.85
N ILE A 20 19.76 4.67 -5.87
CA ILE A 20 18.37 5.14 -5.68
C ILE A 20 18.07 5.30 -4.20
N LEU A 21 18.52 4.35 -3.38
CA LEU A 21 18.45 4.41 -1.92
C LEU A 21 19.84 4.24 -1.33
N ASN A 22 20.15 4.99 -0.29
CA ASN A 22 21.48 5.02 0.31
C ASN A 22 21.39 5.04 1.84
N ASP A 23 21.88 3.99 2.46
CA ASP A 23 21.99 3.81 3.91
C ASP A 23 20.68 4.09 4.67
N ILE A 24 19.59 3.48 4.21
CA ILE A 24 18.29 3.62 4.85
C ILE A 24 18.25 2.80 6.15
N ASN A 25 17.95 3.47 7.24
CA ASN A 25 17.65 2.89 8.54
C ASN A 25 16.22 3.29 8.90
N LEU A 26 15.32 2.31 9.09
CA LEU A 26 13.90 2.57 9.34
C LEU A 26 13.30 1.44 10.17
N GLN A 27 12.49 1.78 11.15
CA GLN A 27 11.66 0.82 11.87
C GLN A 27 10.19 1.21 11.72
N ILE A 28 9.34 0.23 11.44
CA ILE A 28 7.88 0.37 11.41
C ILE A 28 7.31 -0.49 12.53
N LYS A 29 6.45 0.11 13.35
CA LYS A 29 5.79 -0.54 14.47
C LYS A 29 4.35 -0.92 14.12
N GLU A 30 3.80 -1.85 14.88
CA GLU A 30 2.37 -2.18 14.75
C GLU A 30 1.47 -0.96 14.98
N ASN A 31 0.36 -0.94 14.25
CA ASN A 31 -0.67 0.10 14.34
C ASN A 31 -0.22 1.52 13.99
N GLU A 32 0.92 1.70 13.30
CA GLU A 32 1.34 3.02 12.81
C GLU A 32 0.61 3.40 11.52
N ARG A 33 0.32 4.68 11.40
CA ARG A 33 -0.22 5.36 10.20
C ARG A 33 0.86 6.29 9.67
N ILE A 34 1.57 5.87 8.63
CA ILE A 34 2.78 6.53 8.14
C ILE A 34 2.52 7.16 6.78
N ALA A 35 2.78 8.46 6.66
CA ALA A 35 2.89 9.14 5.39
C ALA A 35 4.35 9.18 4.92
N LEU A 36 4.62 8.73 3.69
CA LEU A 36 5.92 8.83 3.04
C LEU A 36 5.88 9.97 2.01
N ILE A 37 6.70 10.99 2.18
CA ILE A 37 6.72 12.17 1.28
C ILE A 37 8.11 12.41 0.69
N GLY A 38 8.16 13.07 -0.47
CA GLY A 38 9.39 13.40 -1.17
C GLY A 38 9.11 13.76 -2.63
N LYS A 39 10.08 14.38 -3.30
CA LYS A 39 9.98 14.69 -4.74
C LYS A 39 9.84 13.42 -5.59
N ASN A 40 9.41 13.59 -6.84
CA ASN A 40 9.49 12.52 -7.84
C ASN A 40 10.96 12.09 -8.00
N GLY A 41 11.19 10.77 -8.11
CA GLY A 41 12.54 10.23 -8.18
C GLY A 41 13.32 10.21 -6.85
N SER A 42 12.74 10.61 -5.71
CA SER A 42 13.44 10.58 -4.43
C SER A 42 13.67 9.17 -3.86
N GLY A 43 13.01 8.14 -4.41
CA GLY A 43 13.14 6.75 -3.99
C GLY A 43 11.93 6.18 -3.23
N LYS A 44 10.77 6.89 -3.17
CA LYS A 44 9.55 6.43 -2.45
C LYS A 44 9.06 5.05 -2.92
N SER A 45 8.83 4.89 -4.23
CA SER A 45 8.35 3.62 -4.81
C SER A 45 9.35 2.49 -4.62
N THR A 46 10.65 2.80 -4.72
CA THR A 46 11.72 1.83 -4.47
C THR A 46 11.75 1.40 -3.01
N LEU A 47 11.59 2.35 -2.07
CA LEU A 47 11.52 2.04 -0.65
C LEU A 47 10.30 1.16 -0.35
N ILE A 48 9.12 1.48 -0.89
CA ILE A 48 7.91 0.65 -0.76
C ILE A 48 8.16 -0.76 -1.33
N SER A 49 8.81 -0.87 -2.50
CA SER A 49 9.12 -2.16 -3.11
C SER A 49 10.10 -3.01 -2.28
N ILE A 50 11.00 -2.39 -1.55
CA ILE A 50 11.86 -3.10 -0.58
C ILE A 50 11.04 -3.48 0.65
N LEU A 51 10.28 -2.56 1.22
CA LEU A 51 9.47 -2.79 2.42
C LEU A 51 8.45 -3.92 2.24
N ASN A 52 7.87 -4.08 1.06
CA ASN A 52 6.93 -5.18 0.78
C ASN A 52 7.60 -6.48 0.33
N GLY A 53 8.95 -6.48 0.21
CA GLY A 53 9.76 -7.64 -0.16
C GLY A 53 9.75 -7.99 -1.65
N SER A 54 9.14 -7.16 -2.52
CA SER A 54 9.16 -7.38 -3.98
C SER A 54 10.51 -7.02 -4.61
N LEU A 55 11.34 -6.23 -3.92
CA LEU A 55 12.66 -5.83 -4.34
C LEU A 55 13.68 -6.13 -3.24
N ARG A 56 14.77 -6.83 -3.60
CA ARG A 56 15.86 -7.11 -2.66
C ARG A 56 16.85 -5.95 -2.66
N PRO A 57 17.28 -5.47 -1.48
CA PRO A 57 18.34 -4.46 -1.40
C PRO A 57 19.68 -5.03 -1.87
N ASN A 58 20.55 -4.17 -2.41
CA ASN A 58 21.91 -4.55 -2.77
C ASN A 58 22.81 -4.68 -1.52
N LYS A 59 22.53 -3.89 -0.47
CA LYS A 59 23.25 -3.89 0.81
C LYS A 59 22.27 -3.69 1.94
N GLY A 60 22.67 -4.14 3.14
CA GLY A 60 21.85 -4.02 4.36
C GLY A 60 20.90 -5.20 4.53
N GLN A 61 19.98 -5.07 5.49
CA GLN A 61 19.06 -6.12 5.90
C GLN A 61 17.63 -5.60 5.98
N LEU A 62 16.68 -6.42 5.54
CA LEU A 62 15.24 -6.24 5.74
C LEU A 62 14.73 -7.36 6.64
N LYS A 63 14.21 -6.99 7.81
CA LYS A 63 13.59 -7.93 8.74
C LYS A 63 12.12 -7.65 8.93
N PHE A 64 11.33 -8.73 9.01
CA PHE A 64 9.94 -8.72 9.45
C PHE A 64 9.83 -9.55 10.71
N TYR A 65 9.24 -9.00 11.77
CA TYR A 65 9.10 -9.70 13.05
C TYR A 65 10.42 -10.33 13.53
N ASN A 66 11.53 -9.60 13.39
CA ASN A 66 12.91 -10.02 13.69
C ASN A 66 13.47 -11.17 12.84
N GLN A 67 12.77 -11.61 11.79
CA GLN A 67 13.22 -12.63 10.84
C GLN A 67 13.56 -11.99 9.49
N ASP A 68 14.52 -12.54 8.77
CA ASP A 68 14.77 -12.09 7.39
C ASP A 68 13.55 -12.38 6.51
N TYR A 69 13.24 -11.46 5.60
CA TYR A 69 12.05 -11.58 4.72
C TYR A 69 12.04 -12.91 3.93
N ILE A 70 13.24 -13.40 3.58
CA ILE A 70 13.37 -14.65 2.81
C ILE A 70 12.83 -15.83 3.61
N ASP A 71 13.09 -15.86 4.91
CA ASP A 71 12.76 -16.95 5.82
C ASP A 71 11.30 -16.91 6.31
N LEU A 72 10.58 -15.85 5.97
CA LEU A 72 9.17 -15.74 6.35
C LEU A 72 8.34 -16.85 5.72
N HIS A 73 7.54 -17.50 6.54
CA HIS A 73 6.55 -18.46 6.08
C HIS A 73 5.52 -17.76 5.16
N ILE A 74 4.96 -18.48 4.20
CA ILE A 74 3.97 -17.93 3.23
C ILE A 74 2.79 -17.23 3.94
N ASN A 75 2.33 -17.75 5.08
CA ASN A 75 1.24 -17.15 5.85
C ASN A 75 1.61 -15.78 6.43
N GLN A 76 2.89 -15.53 6.73
CA GLN A 76 3.37 -14.22 7.18
C GLN A 76 3.44 -13.25 6.00
N LYS A 77 3.93 -13.69 4.83
CA LYS A 77 3.98 -12.89 3.60
C LYS A 77 2.59 -12.46 3.13
N ARG A 78 1.56 -13.28 3.34
CA ARG A 78 0.14 -12.96 3.06
C ARG A 78 -0.41 -11.78 3.89
N ASN A 79 0.23 -11.46 5.01
CA ASN A 79 -0.16 -10.32 5.84
C ASN A 79 0.35 -8.97 5.30
N ILE A 80 1.11 -8.96 4.21
CA ILE A 80 1.65 -7.78 3.58
C ILE A 80 0.88 -7.52 2.29
N GLY A 81 0.12 -6.44 2.25
CA GLY A 81 -0.59 -5.98 1.04
C GLY A 81 0.10 -4.79 0.40
N THR A 82 -0.09 -4.64 -0.91
CA THR A 82 0.45 -3.50 -1.65
C THR A 82 -0.54 -2.99 -2.67
N ILE A 83 -0.76 -1.66 -2.67
CA ILE A 83 -1.44 -0.93 -3.73
C ILE A 83 -0.36 -0.22 -4.52
N TRP A 84 -0.23 -0.57 -5.80
CA TRP A 84 0.80 -0.07 -6.69
C TRP A 84 0.34 1.18 -7.43
N GLN A 85 1.26 2.08 -7.75
CA GLN A 85 0.98 3.28 -8.54
C GLN A 85 0.44 2.94 -9.94
N ASP A 86 0.96 1.89 -10.59
CA ASP A 86 0.53 1.37 -11.89
C ASP A 86 -0.72 0.47 -11.82
N LEU A 87 -1.39 0.42 -10.67
CA LEU A 87 -2.59 -0.34 -10.32
C LEU A 87 -2.44 -1.86 -10.47
N ARG A 88 -1.68 -2.37 -11.40
CA ARG A 88 -1.48 -3.80 -11.74
C ARG A 88 -2.78 -4.58 -11.86
N LEU A 89 -3.82 -3.97 -12.41
CA LEU A 89 -5.08 -4.64 -12.71
C LEU A 89 -4.91 -5.54 -13.94
N ILE A 90 -5.64 -6.64 -13.97
CA ILE A 90 -5.64 -7.59 -15.08
C ILE A 90 -6.73 -7.16 -16.06
N GLU A 91 -6.35 -6.68 -17.24
CA GLU A 91 -7.27 -6.05 -18.19
C GLU A 91 -8.32 -7.00 -18.75
N GLU A 92 -8.00 -8.28 -18.85
CA GLU A 92 -8.88 -9.35 -19.37
C GLU A 92 -9.98 -9.73 -18.38
N LEU A 93 -9.84 -9.36 -17.12
CA LEU A 93 -10.78 -9.69 -16.06
C LEU A 93 -11.79 -8.57 -15.81
N SER A 94 -13.00 -8.95 -15.35
CA SER A 94 -13.99 -7.99 -14.86
C SER A 94 -13.51 -7.29 -13.57
N VAL A 95 -14.24 -6.24 -13.16
CA VAL A 95 -13.99 -5.52 -11.91
C VAL A 95 -14.03 -6.46 -10.70
N GLU A 96 -15.08 -7.26 -10.56
CA GLU A 96 -15.24 -8.21 -9.46
C GLU A 96 -14.19 -9.33 -9.46
N GLN A 97 -13.82 -9.83 -10.66
CA GLN A 97 -12.74 -10.81 -10.80
C GLN A 97 -11.39 -10.23 -10.37
N ASN A 98 -11.09 -8.96 -10.71
CA ASN A 98 -9.89 -8.29 -10.26
C ASN A 98 -9.82 -8.19 -8.73
N VAL A 99 -10.92 -7.84 -8.07
CA VAL A 99 -10.95 -7.77 -6.60
C VAL A 99 -10.85 -9.16 -5.99
N ASN A 100 -11.49 -10.15 -6.60
CA ASN A 100 -11.41 -11.54 -6.16
C ASN A 100 -9.98 -12.10 -6.23
N CYS A 101 -9.13 -11.59 -7.16
CA CYS A 101 -7.69 -11.92 -7.19
C CYS A 101 -6.96 -11.53 -5.88
N GLY A 102 -7.43 -10.53 -5.14
CA GLY A 102 -6.90 -10.20 -3.82
C GLY A 102 -7.05 -11.34 -2.79
N LEU A 103 -8.05 -12.20 -2.95
CA LEU A 103 -8.30 -13.35 -2.08
C LEU A 103 -7.40 -14.56 -2.40
N LEU A 104 -6.78 -14.63 -3.60
CA LEU A 104 -6.03 -15.80 -4.08
C LEU A 104 -4.93 -16.25 -3.11
N GLY A 105 -4.30 -15.31 -2.40
CA GLY A 105 -3.29 -15.64 -1.42
C GLY A 105 -3.80 -16.49 -0.25
N ARG A 106 -5.11 -16.57 -0.01
CA ARG A 106 -5.76 -17.28 1.10
C ARG A 106 -6.64 -18.44 0.65
N GLU A 107 -6.84 -18.58 -0.65
CA GLU A 107 -7.71 -19.59 -1.27
C GLU A 107 -6.88 -20.64 -2.01
N ASN A 108 -7.50 -21.70 -2.47
CA ASN A 108 -6.85 -22.80 -3.18
C ASN A 108 -6.83 -22.57 -4.72
N PHE A 109 -6.13 -23.45 -5.43
CA PHE A 109 -6.02 -23.40 -6.89
C PHE A 109 -7.40 -23.48 -7.59
N LEU A 110 -8.33 -24.25 -7.07
CA LEU A 110 -9.68 -24.38 -7.65
C LEU A 110 -10.43 -23.04 -7.59
N PHE A 111 -10.23 -22.24 -6.55
CA PHE A 111 -10.79 -20.90 -6.47
C PHE A 111 -10.21 -19.99 -7.58
N ALA A 112 -8.90 -20.07 -7.83
CA ALA A 112 -8.26 -19.30 -8.89
C ALA A 112 -8.85 -19.67 -10.28
N LEU A 113 -9.00 -20.97 -10.56
CA LEU A 113 -9.58 -21.45 -11.81
C LEU A 113 -11.04 -21.01 -11.98
N ARG A 114 -11.85 -21.13 -10.94
CA ARG A 114 -13.25 -20.66 -10.96
C ARG A 114 -13.33 -19.15 -11.17
N ASN A 115 -12.43 -18.37 -10.56
CA ASN A 115 -12.38 -16.92 -10.77
C ASN A 115 -12.09 -16.60 -12.25
N LEU A 116 -11.12 -17.26 -12.84
CA LEU A 116 -10.75 -17.07 -14.24
C LEU A 116 -11.91 -17.41 -15.20
N LEU A 117 -12.61 -18.51 -14.92
CA LEU A 117 -13.76 -18.97 -15.72
C LEU A 117 -15.07 -18.22 -15.40
N ASN A 118 -15.04 -17.20 -14.58
CA ASN A 118 -16.22 -16.46 -14.12
C ASN A 118 -17.28 -17.34 -13.40
N LEU A 119 -16.84 -18.40 -12.76
CA LEU A 119 -17.67 -19.35 -12.00
C LEU A 119 -17.58 -19.14 -10.48
N SER A 120 -16.90 -18.08 -10.04
CA SER A 120 -16.73 -17.77 -8.62
C SER A 120 -17.97 -17.13 -8.01
N ASN A 121 -18.12 -17.32 -6.69
CA ASN A 121 -19.03 -16.50 -5.90
C ASN A 121 -18.36 -15.19 -5.53
N PHE A 122 -18.81 -14.09 -6.10
CA PHE A 122 -18.23 -12.76 -5.92
C PHE A 122 -18.71 -12.01 -4.67
N LYS A 123 -19.56 -12.60 -3.81
CA LYS A 123 -20.07 -11.95 -2.59
C LYS A 123 -18.98 -11.34 -1.70
N LYS A 124 -17.81 -12.00 -1.61
CA LYS A 124 -16.67 -11.44 -0.85
C LYS A 124 -16.09 -10.21 -1.56
N ALA A 125 -15.87 -10.28 -2.89
CA ALA A 125 -15.35 -9.16 -3.67
C ALA A 125 -16.30 -7.95 -3.64
N HIS A 126 -17.62 -8.18 -3.74
CA HIS A 126 -18.63 -7.13 -3.70
C HIS A 126 -18.55 -6.30 -2.41
N LYS A 127 -18.30 -6.93 -1.25
CA LYS A 127 -18.11 -6.20 0.02
C LYS A 127 -16.96 -5.18 -0.03
N TYR A 128 -15.84 -5.53 -0.66
CA TYR A 128 -14.71 -4.61 -0.80
C TYR A 128 -14.95 -3.53 -1.85
N LEU A 129 -15.70 -3.86 -2.92
CA LEU A 129 -16.13 -2.88 -3.93
C LEU A 129 -17.07 -1.84 -3.30
N GLU A 130 -18.03 -2.29 -2.49
CA GLU A 130 -18.95 -1.44 -1.74
C GLU A 130 -18.20 -0.52 -0.76
N LEU A 131 -17.23 -1.05 0.01
CA LEU A 131 -16.39 -0.24 0.88
C LEU A 131 -15.66 0.88 0.14
N CYS A 132 -15.23 0.62 -1.10
CA CYS A 132 -14.62 1.61 -1.98
C CYS A 132 -15.65 2.46 -2.73
N GLN A 133 -16.97 2.31 -2.42
CA GLN A 133 -18.08 3.06 -3.01
C GLN A 133 -18.13 2.97 -4.54
N LEU A 134 -17.95 1.78 -5.05
CA LEU A 134 -18.20 1.45 -6.44
C LEU A 134 -19.64 0.95 -6.61
N SER A 135 -20.31 1.42 -7.67
CA SER A 135 -21.68 0.99 -7.98
C SER A 135 -21.70 -0.47 -8.46
N GLU A 136 -22.70 -1.23 -8.05
CA GLU A 136 -22.93 -2.61 -8.50
C GLU A 136 -23.03 -2.71 -10.04
N SER A 137 -23.51 -1.66 -10.71
CA SER A 137 -23.66 -1.58 -12.16
C SER A 137 -22.34 -1.73 -12.94
N ILE A 138 -21.18 -1.67 -12.27
CA ILE A 138 -19.87 -1.85 -12.91
C ILE A 138 -19.15 -3.14 -12.51
N TYR A 139 -19.69 -3.95 -11.58
CA TYR A 139 -18.96 -5.09 -11.03
C TYR A 139 -18.59 -6.13 -12.09
N SER A 140 -19.52 -6.44 -13.01
CA SER A 140 -19.29 -7.36 -14.13
C SER A 140 -18.63 -6.71 -15.36
N LYS A 141 -18.41 -5.38 -15.34
CA LYS A 141 -17.79 -4.68 -16.48
C LYS A 141 -16.32 -5.02 -16.63
N ASN A 142 -15.83 -4.94 -17.87
CA ASN A 142 -14.41 -4.97 -18.16
C ASN A 142 -13.76 -3.65 -17.75
N LEU A 143 -12.47 -3.68 -17.38
CA LEU A 143 -11.71 -2.49 -16.97
C LEU A 143 -11.67 -1.38 -18.03
N LYS A 144 -11.79 -1.71 -19.31
CA LYS A 144 -11.83 -0.71 -20.40
C LYS A 144 -13.09 0.15 -20.39
N GLN A 145 -14.15 -0.30 -19.71
CA GLN A 145 -15.47 0.34 -19.64
C GLN A 145 -15.63 1.24 -18.41
N ILE A 146 -14.60 1.38 -17.59
CA ILE A 146 -14.64 2.16 -16.34
C ILE A 146 -13.59 3.28 -16.34
N SER A 147 -13.87 4.35 -15.59
CA SER A 147 -12.98 5.51 -15.48
C SER A 147 -11.68 5.21 -14.72
N GLY A 148 -10.66 6.07 -14.89
CA GLY A 148 -9.40 5.98 -14.15
C GLY A 148 -9.58 5.99 -12.63
N GLY A 149 -10.46 6.84 -12.11
CA GLY A 149 -10.80 6.86 -10.67
C GLY A 149 -11.51 5.59 -10.20
N GLN A 150 -12.36 4.98 -11.03
CA GLN A 150 -12.96 3.69 -10.73
C GLN A 150 -11.90 2.58 -10.74
N LYS A 151 -10.96 2.56 -11.69
CA LYS A 151 -9.82 1.63 -11.70
C LYS A 151 -8.98 1.77 -10.43
N GLN A 152 -8.73 3.00 -9.98
CA GLN A 152 -8.02 3.25 -8.73
C GLN A 152 -8.74 2.62 -7.53
N LYS A 153 -10.05 2.83 -7.42
CA LYS A 153 -10.88 2.22 -6.36
C LYS A 153 -10.90 0.69 -6.44
N VAL A 154 -10.90 0.10 -7.64
CA VAL A 154 -10.79 -1.36 -7.84
C VAL A 154 -9.44 -1.88 -7.33
N ALA A 155 -8.33 -1.19 -7.63
CA ALA A 155 -7.01 -1.57 -7.13
C ALA A 155 -6.92 -1.50 -5.61
N ILE A 156 -7.54 -0.49 -5.00
CA ILE A 156 -7.65 -0.36 -3.53
C ILE A 156 -8.50 -1.50 -2.96
N ALA A 157 -9.68 -1.76 -3.53
CA ALA A 157 -10.56 -2.85 -3.11
C ALA A 157 -9.84 -4.21 -3.16
N ARG A 158 -9.07 -4.49 -4.23
CA ARG A 158 -8.25 -5.69 -4.37
C ARG A 158 -7.17 -5.78 -3.28
N GLY A 159 -6.49 -4.65 -2.99
CA GLY A 159 -5.43 -4.59 -1.97
C GLY A 159 -5.96 -4.89 -0.56
N ILE A 160 -7.14 -4.36 -0.20
CA ILE A 160 -7.77 -4.64 1.10
C ILE A 160 -8.48 -6.01 1.14
N ALA A 161 -8.92 -6.55 0.01
CA ALA A 161 -9.52 -7.88 -0.07
C ALA A 161 -8.52 -8.99 0.35
N GLN A 162 -7.23 -8.75 0.23
CA GLN A 162 -6.19 -9.62 0.77
C GLN A 162 -6.23 -9.69 2.32
N GLU A 163 -6.98 -8.82 3.00
CA GLU A 163 -7.02 -8.65 4.46
C GLU A 163 -5.62 -8.54 5.09
N PRO A 164 -4.75 -7.67 4.57
CA PRO A 164 -3.39 -7.57 5.06
C PRO A 164 -3.37 -6.94 6.46
N LYS A 165 -2.40 -7.33 7.30
CA LYS A 165 -2.11 -6.62 8.55
C LYS A 165 -1.34 -5.33 8.29
N ILE A 166 -0.47 -5.36 7.27
CA ILE A 166 0.38 -4.23 6.85
C ILE A 166 0.03 -3.90 5.41
N LEU A 167 -0.29 -2.65 5.14
CA LEU A 167 -0.59 -2.16 3.81
C LEU A 167 0.41 -1.09 3.38
N PHE A 168 1.08 -1.34 2.28
CA PHE A 168 1.85 -0.33 1.56
C PHE A 168 1.03 0.21 0.40
N ALA A 169 1.02 1.52 0.21
CA ALA A 169 0.31 2.11 -0.92
C ALA A 169 1.17 3.20 -1.56
N ASP A 170 1.42 3.04 -2.86
CA ASP A 170 2.18 4.01 -3.63
C ASP A 170 1.23 4.91 -4.41
N GLU A 171 1.08 6.16 -3.94
CA GLU A 171 0.22 7.20 -4.51
C GLU A 171 -1.24 6.74 -4.77
N PRO A 172 -1.92 6.13 -3.79
CA PRO A 172 -3.22 5.49 -4.00
C PRO A 172 -4.37 6.48 -4.26
N PHE A 173 -4.12 7.78 -4.15
CA PHE A 173 -5.14 8.82 -4.30
C PHE A 173 -5.11 9.52 -5.67
N ASN A 174 -4.21 9.10 -6.57
CA ASN A 174 -4.16 9.62 -7.92
C ASN A 174 -5.47 9.32 -8.66
N ASN A 175 -5.90 10.26 -9.49
CA ASN A 175 -7.16 10.18 -10.27
C ASN A 175 -8.46 10.09 -9.44
N LEU A 176 -8.42 10.37 -8.13
CA LEU A 176 -9.59 10.45 -7.27
C LEU A 176 -9.99 11.90 -7.02
N ASP A 177 -11.30 12.15 -7.01
CA ASP A 177 -11.86 13.42 -6.55
C ASP A 177 -11.74 13.58 -5.02
N ALA A 178 -11.91 14.80 -4.50
CA ALA A 178 -11.73 15.11 -3.09
C ALA A 178 -12.65 14.29 -2.16
N LYS A 179 -13.88 14.01 -2.58
CA LYS A 179 -14.84 13.20 -1.83
C LYS A 179 -14.35 11.76 -1.72
N SER A 180 -13.93 11.18 -2.83
CA SER A 180 -13.37 9.82 -2.89
C SER A 180 -12.08 9.69 -2.09
N ILE A 181 -11.19 10.69 -2.12
CA ILE A 181 -9.97 10.71 -1.30
C ILE A 181 -10.33 10.64 0.19
N ASN A 182 -11.23 11.49 0.69
CA ASN A 182 -11.63 11.47 2.09
C ASN A 182 -12.24 10.13 2.51
N GLN A 183 -13.04 9.52 1.66
CA GLN A 183 -13.64 8.21 1.92
C GLN A 183 -12.60 7.09 2.01
N ILE A 184 -11.65 7.05 1.07
CA ILE A 184 -10.58 6.05 1.07
C ILE A 184 -9.59 6.29 2.24
N LEU A 185 -9.30 7.55 2.59
CA LEU A 185 -8.51 7.85 3.79
C LEU A 185 -9.18 7.34 5.05
N ASN A 186 -10.49 7.58 5.21
CA ASN A 186 -11.25 7.06 6.33
C ASN A 186 -11.19 5.52 6.37
N LEU A 187 -11.27 4.87 5.23
CA LEU A 187 -11.19 3.41 5.12
C LEU A 187 -9.82 2.87 5.50
N LEU A 188 -8.74 3.47 4.98
CA LEU A 188 -7.38 2.93 5.12
C LEU A 188 -6.66 3.41 6.39
N VAL A 189 -6.94 4.65 6.84
CA VAL A 189 -6.13 5.32 7.87
C VAL A 189 -6.88 5.49 9.19
N ILE A 190 -8.18 5.77 9.17
CA ILE A 190 -8.95 5.96 10.41
C ILE A 190 -9.43 4.60 10.93
N LYS A 191 -9.10 4.30 12.19
CA LYS A 191 -9.55 3.06 12.85
C LYS A 191 -11.08 3.01 12.90
N GLN A 192 -11.68 2.07 12.19
CA GLN A 192 -13.09 1.76 12.33
C GLN A 192 -13.25 0.57 13.27
N ASN A 193 -13.79 0.81 14.46
CA ASN A 193 -13.97 -0.23 15.50
C ASN A 193 -15.16 -1.17 15.24
N SER A 194 -15.85 -1.07 14.09
CA SER A 194 -17.18 -1.68 13.93
C SER A 194 -17.38 -2.53 12.67
N SER A 195 -16.39 -2.75 11.85
CA SER A 195 -16.58 -3.53 10.63
C SER A 195 -16.28 -5.03 10.82
N LYS A 196 -17.17 -5.89 10.29
CA LYS A 196 -16.95 -7.34 10.15
C LYS A 196 -15.78 -7.68 9.19
N ILE A 197 -15.15 -6.65 8.61
CA ILE A 197 -14.06 -6.76 7.62
C ILE A 197 -12.75 -6.37 8.29
N LYS A 198 -11.74 -7.21 8.13
CA LYS A 198 -10.40 -6.95 8.64
C LYS A 198 -9.67 -5.95 7.74
N LEU A 199 -9.58 -4.72 8.21
CA LEU A 199 -8.78 -3.66 7.57
C LEU A 199 -7.34 -3.69 8.10
N PRO A 200 -6.37 -3.16 7.34
CA PRO A 200 -4.97 -3.14 7.75
C PRO A 200 -4.79 -2.34 9.05
N SER A 201 -4.04 -2.90 9.99
CA SER A 201 -3.73 -2.23 11.27
C SER A 201 -2.57 -1.25 11.13
N THR A 202 -1.63 -1.53 10.23
CA THR A 202 -0.45 -0.69 9.95
C THR A 202 -0.48 -0.29 8.47
N VAL A 203 -0.31 1.01 8.19
CA VAL A 203 -0.29 1.50 6.82
C VAL A 203 0.90 2.45 6.59
N LEU A 204 1.55 2.33 5.42
CA LEU A 204 2.49 3.31 4.91
C LEU A 204 2.05 3.72 3.51
N ILE A 205 1.78 5.00 3.35
CA ILE A 205 1.22 5.55 2.10
C ILE A 205 2.14 6.65 1.59
N SER A 206 2.59 6.53 0.32
CA SER A 206 3.29 7.63 -0.32
C SER A 206 2.31 8.71 -0.80
N LEU A 207 2.68 9.96 -0.57
CA LEU A 207 1.84 11.12 -0.83
C LEU A 207 2.61 12.24 -1.54
N HIS A 208 1.90 12.94 -2.45
CA HIS A 208 2.32 14.24 -2.97
C HIS A 208 1.54 15.40 -2.33
N ARG A 209 0.37 15.13 -1.79
CA ARG A 209 -0.54 16.10 -1.19
C ARG A 209 -0.25 16.28 0.28
N ILE A 210 0.28 17.47 0.63
CA ILE A 210 0.66 17.82 2.01
C ILE A 210 -0.56 18.02 2.93
N ASP A 211 -1.69 18.44 2.36
CA ASP A 211 -2.96 18.63 3.09
C ASP A 211 -3.48 17.34 3.71
N LEU A 212 -3.14 16.19 3.14
CA LEU A 212 -3.54 14.88 3.66
C LEU A 212 -2.72 14.39 4.86
N LEU A 213 -1.61 15.05 5.20
CA LEU A 213 -0.74 14.64 6.31
C LEU A 213 -1.43 14.64 7.67
N ASN A 214 -2.53 15.38 7.81
CA ASN A 214 -3.30 15.46 9.06
C ASN A 214 -3.96 14.13 9.46
N PHE A 215 -4.09 13.19 8.52
CA PHE A 215 -4.67 11.87 8.77
C PHE A 215 -3.65 10.84 9.31
N PHE A 216 -2.36 11.19 9.37
CA PHE A 216 -1.28 10.28 9.71
C PHE A 216 -0.63 10.65 11.04
N ASP A 217 -0.14 9.63 11.78
CA ASP A 217 0.53 9.82 13.07
C ASP A 217 2.00 10.18 12.89
N ARG A 218 2.64 9.65 11.82
CA ARG A 218 4.07 9.76 11.54
C ARG A 218 4.33 10.12 10.10
N VAL A 219 5.29 10.97 9.86
CA VAL A 219 5.68 11.41 8.52
C VAL A 219 7.17 11.14 8.31
N ILE A 220 7.45 10.39 7.25
CA ILE A 220 8.81 10.10 6.78
C ILE A 220 9.05 10.91 5.51
N GLY A 221 10.08 11.74 5.55
CA GLY A 221 10.53 12.51 4.40
C GLY A 221 11.74 11.85 3.74
N ILE A 222 11.65 11.54 2.43
CA ILE A 222 12.77 11.00 1.67
C ILE A 222 13.27 12.01 0.64
N LYS A 223 14.58 12.24 0.59
CA LYS A 223 15.25 13.17 -0.34
C LYS A 223 16.55 12.53 -0.84
N ASN A 224 16.73 12.49 -2.16
CA ASN A 224 17.94 11.94 -2.79
C ASN A 224 18.32 10.54 -2.26
N GLY A 225 17.33 9.67 -2.13
CA GLY A 225 17.53 8.30 -1.67
C GLY A 225 17.88 8.12 -0.19
N LYS A 226 17.75 9.16 0.64
CA LYS A 226 18.00 9.12 2.10
C LYS A 226 16.77 9.54 2.88
N ILE A 227 16.60 9.02 4.09
CA ILE A 227 15.61 9.56 5.03
C ILE A 227 16.12 10.91 5.49
N PHE A 228 15.40 11.97 5.10
CA PHE A 228 15.71 13.34 5.46
C PHE A 228 15.16 13.70 6.83
N PHE A 229 13.99 13.19 7.18
CA PHE A 229 13.43 13.20 8.52
C PHE A 229 12.44 12.03 8.71
N ASP A 230 12.25 11.66 9.96
CA ASP A 230 11.30 10.66 10.44
C ASP A 230 10.72 11.18 11.76
N LEU A 231 9.47 11.65 11.74
CA LEU A 231 8.90 12.43 12.83
C LEU A 231 7.43 12.08 13.06
N GLU A 232 7.01 12.15 14.31
CA GLU A 232 5.58 12.30 14.62
C GLU A 232 5.01 13.53 13.92
N LYS A 233 3.81 13.42 13.41
CA LYS A 233 3.15 14.49 12.65
C LYS A 233 3.07 15.80 13.47
N SER A 234 2.85 15.71 14.77
CA SER A 234 2.84 16.86 15.72
C SER A 234 4.14 17.66 15.74
N LYS A 235 5.27 17.02 15.45
CA LYS A 235 6.61 17.63 15.44
C LYS A 235 7.04 18.14 14.06
N LEU A 236 6.17 18.03 13.05
CA LEU A 236 6.47 18.40 11.67
C LEU A 236 6.26 19.91 11.46
N SER A 237 7.33 20.64 11.18
CA SER A 237 7.27 22.07 10.89
C SER A 237 7.14 22.37 9.40
N LYS A 238 6.52 23.53 9.04
CA LYS A 238 6.47 24.02 7.66
C LYS A 238 7.86 24.17 7.03
N SER A 239 8.86 24.58 7.80
CA SER A 239 10.26 24.70 7.33
C SER A 239 10.82 23.35 6.88
N LYS A 240 10.58 22.26 7.62
CA LYS A 240 11.03 20.91 7.24
C LYS A 240 10.31 20.42 5.98
N LEU A 241 9.01 20.70 5.85
CA LEU A 241 8.24 20.37 4.63
C LEU A 241 8.81 21.09 3.41
N ASN A 242 9.07 22.40 3.51
CA ASN A 242 9.64 23.15 2.39
C ASN A 242 11.00 22.59 1.94
N LYS A 243 11.88 22.24 2.88
CA LYS A 243 13.21 21.68 2.57
C LYS A 243 13.18 20.34 1.82
N ILE A 244 12.10 19.58 1.91
CA ILE A 244 11.97 18.31 1.20
C ILE A 244 11.54 18.51 -0.26
N PHE A 245 10.81 19.59 -0.54
CA PHE A 245 10.34 19.92 -1.88
C PHE A 245 11.22 20.97 -2.59
N CYS A 246 12.19 21.55 -1.92
CA CYS A 246 13.31 22.29 -2.53
C CYS A 246 14.44 21.34 -2.91
#